data_3d1b11fbec5f205a6ac6baede93c5ff4
#
_entry.id   3d1b11fbec5f205a6ac6baede93c5ff4
#
_cell.length_a   1.000
_cell.length_b   1.000
_cell.length_c   1.000
_cell.angle_alpha   90.00
_cell.angle_beta   90.00
_cell.angle_gamma   90.00
#
_symmetry.space_group_name_H-M   'P 1'
#
loop_
_entity.id
_entity.type
_entity.pdbx_description
1 polymer ?
#
loop_
_entity_poly.entity_id
_entity_poly.type
_entity_poly.pdbx_seq_one_letter_code
_entity_poly.pdbx_strand_id
1 'polypeptide(L)'
;MIVLDSSFLIGFYNERDAHHAAASTLMDRFLAGTWGKGLLLEYIFLEITTVLMLRRDLSVATRVGRILLDAEELEFVPCSDLFSQTIETFSNQAGTRLSFADAAIASVARSRADGQILSFDEEFKKLASLRINPDST
;
A
#
# COMPACT_ATOMS: atom_id res chain seq x y z
N MET A 1 1.44 3.26 -12.82
CA MET A 1 0.71 3.08 -11.56
C MET A 1 1.50 2.24 -10.58
N ILE A 2 1.26 2.47 -9.30
CA ILE A 2 1.91 1.73 -8.24
C ILE A 2 0.91 1.54 -7.08
N VAL A 3 0.89 0.37 -6.44
CA VAL A 3 0.01 0.12 -5.30
C VAL A 3 0.72 0.57 -4.02
N LEU A 4 -0.01 1.25 -3.13
CA LEU A 4 0.53 1.71 -1.86
C LEU A 4 0.08 0.79 -0.73
N ASP A 5 1.05 0.17 -0.05
CA ASP A 5 0.78 -0.68 1.11
C ASP A 5 0.70 0.16 2.39
N SER A 6 0.04 -0.38 3.40
CA SER A 6 -0.10 0.27 4.71
C SER A 6 1.24 0.55 5.38
N SER A 7 2.19 -0.38 5.29
CA SER A 7 3.52 -0.19 5.91
C SER A 7 4.25 1.04 5.38
N PHE A 8 4.14 1.31 4.09
CA PHE A 8 4.71 2.51 3.48
C PHE A 8 4.02 3.77 3.99
N LEU A 9 2.70 3.81 3.95
CA LEU A 9 1.94 5.01 4.35
C LEU A 9 2.04 5.28 5.85
N ILE A 10 1.98 4.24 6.68
CA ILE A 10 2.18 4.37 8.12
C ILE A 10 3.61 4.88 8.40
N GLY A 11 4.60 4.32 7.73
CA GLY A 11 5.99 4.78 7.85
C GLY A 11 6.15 6.26 7.53
N PHE A 12 5.46 6.73 6.50
CA PHE A 12 5.52 8.14 6.12
C PHE A 12 4.80 9.06 7.11
N TYR A 13 3.58 8.70 7.51
CA TYR A 13 2.76 9.57 8.35
C TYR A 13 3.05 9.46 9.85
N ASN A 14 3.73 8.41 10.30
CA ASN A 14 4.15 8.25 11.69
C ASN A 14 5.65 8.53 11.81
N GLU A 15 6.01 9.72 12.27
CA GLU A 15 7.42 10.14 12.44
C GLU A 15 8.22 9.24 13.37
N ARG A 16 7.53 8.47 14.23
CA ARG A 16 8.16 7.54 15.18
C ARG A 16 8.38 6.16 14.59
N ASP A 17 7.92 5.92 13.37
CA ASP A 17 8.09 4.62 12.70
C ASP A 17 9.55 4.42 12.28
N ALA A 18 10.06 3.19 12.44
CA ALA A 18 11.42 2.84 12.07
C ALA A 18 11.72 3.07 10.59
N HIS A 19 10.70 3.01 9.74
CA HIS A 19 10.82 3.20 8.29
C HIS A 19 10.56 4.64 7.84
N HIS A 20 10.41 5.59 8.77
CA HIS A 20 10.00 6.95 8.41
C HIS A 20 10.93 7.62 7.40
N ALA A 21 12.25 7.54 7.60
CA ALA A 21 13.21 8.16 6.69
C ALA A 21 13.14 7.56 5.28
N ALA A 22 13.10 6.23 5.18
CA ALA A 22 12.99 5.54 3.90
C ALA A 22 11.64 5.83 3.22
N ALA A 23 10.55 5.86 3.99
CA ALA A 23 9.23 6.20 3.48
C ALA A 23 9.18 7.64 2.93
N SER A 24 9.83 8.57 3.61
CA SER A 24 9.90 9.96 3.17
C SER A 24 10.61 10.09 1.82
N THR A 25 11.71 9.36 1.63
CA THR A 25 12.44 9.34 0.35
C THR A 25 11.57 8.77 -0.77
N LEU A 26 10.87 7.67 -0.50
CA LEU A 26 9.96 7.06 -1.49
C LEU A 26 8.77 7.98 -1.80
N MET A 27 8.24 8.67 -0.79
CA MET A 27 7.13 9.61 -0.99
C MET A 27 7.54 10.77 -1.91
N ASP A 28 8.75 11.32 -1.74
CA ASP A 28 9.26 12.37 -2.60
C ASP A 28 9.29 11.91 -4.06
N ARG A 29 9.73 10.69 -4.31
CA ARG A 29 9.76 10.10 -5.65
C ARG A 29 8.35 9.86 -6.19
N PHE A 30 7.44 9.38 -5.35
CA PHE A 30 6.05 9.19 -5.73
C PHE A 30 5.40 10.51 -6.14
N LEU A 31 5.56 11.55 -5.34
CA LEU A 31 4.99 12.88 -5.62
C LEU A 31 5.65 13.55 -6.82
N ALA A 32 6.88 13.20 -7.16
CA ALA A 32 7.53 13.65 -8.39
C ALA A 32 7.00 12.94 -9.65
N GLY A 33 6.10 11.98 -9.50
CA GLY A 33 5.48 11.27 -10.62
C GLY A 33 6.25 10.08 -11.15
N THR A 34 7.26 9.59 -10.42
CA THR A 34 8.14 8.50 -10.84
C THR A 34 7.37 7.27 -11.34
N TRP A 35 6.27 6.93 -10.68
CA TRP A 35 5.49 5.73 -11.00
C TRP A 35 4.07 6.04 -11.49
N GLY A 36 3.74 7.30 -11.67
CA GLY A 36 2.39 7.70 -12.01
C GLY A 36 1.44 7.64 -10.82
N LYS A 37 0.19 7.32 -11.08
CA LYS A 37 -0.86 7.32 -10.06
C LYS A 37 -0.68 6.20 -9.04
N GLY A 38 -0.95 6.50 -7.77
CA GLY A 38 -0.98 5.50 -6.70
C GLY A 38 -2.36 4.87 -6.56
N LEU A 39 -2.39 3.56 -6.37
CA LEU A 39 -3.62 2.82 -6.11
C LEU A 39 -3.73 2.57 -4.61
N LEU A 40 -4.80 3.09 -4.01
CA LEU A 40 -5.09 2.91 -2.58
C LEU A 40 -6.31 2.01 -2.43
N LEU A 41 -6.08 0.76 -2.00
CA LEU A 41 -7.16 -0.18 -1.76
C LEU A 41 -7.94 0.22 -0.50
N GLU A 42 -9.26 0.03 -0.54
CA GLU A 42 -10.13 0.30 0.59
C GLU A 42 -9.67 -0.40 1.87
N TYR A 43 -9.21 -1.66 1.79
CA TYR A 43 -8.65 -2.38 2.94
C TYR A 43 -7.51 -1.63 3.61
N ILE A 44 -6.65 -1.02 2.81
CA ILE A 44 -5.47 -0.32 3.30
C ILE A 44 -5.87 0.99 3.98
N PHE A 45 -6.85 1.68 3.43
CA PHE A 45 -7.39 2.88 4.07
C PHE A 45 -7.94 2.57 5.47
N LEU A 46 -8.71 1.48 5.61
CA LEU A 46 -9.23 1.04 6.91
C LEU A 46 -8.12 0.73 7.89
N GLU A 47 -7.09 0.03 7.45
CA GLU A 47 -5.96 -0.34 8.30
C GLU A 47 -5.16 0.89 8.74
N ILE A 48 -4.84 1.80 7.82
CA ILE A 48 -4.04 3.00 8.13
C ILE A 48 -4.73 3.86 9.18
N THR A 49 -6.00 4.15 9.02
CA THR A 49 -6.73 4.99 9.95
C THR A 49 -6.80 4.36 11.34
N THR A 50 -7.02 3.05 11.41
CA THR A 50 -7.06 2.32 12.68
C THR A 50 -5.69 2.30 13.36
N VAL A 51 -4.64 1.95 12.62
CA VAL A 51 -3.28 1.85 13.18
C VAL A 51 -2.77 3.21 13.65
N LEU A 52 -2.99 4.27 12.89
CA LEU A 52 -2.56 5.62 13.28
C LEU A 52 -3.32 6.09 14.52
N MET A 53 -4.61 5.79 14.62
CA MET A 53 -5.38 6.10 15.83
C MET A 53 -4.77 5.41 17.06
N LEU A 54 -4.42 4.14 16.93
CA LEU A 54 -3.89 3.35 18.05
C LEU A 54 -2.45 3.72 18.42
N ARG A 55 -1.61 3.99 17.43
CA ARG A 55 -0.18 4.29 17.65
C ARG A 55 0.08 5.76 17.95
N ARG A 56 -0.75 6.64 17.45
CA ARG A 56 -0.64 8.08 17.66
C ARG A 56 -1.87 8.59 18.40
N ASP A 57 -2.86 9.08 17.69
CA ASP A 57 -4.13 9.55 18.24
C ASP A 57 -5.18 9.71 17.15
N LEU A 58 -6.40 10.00 17.57
CA LEU A 58 -7.54 10.21 16.67
C LEU A 58 -7.32 11.41 15.74
N SER A 59 -6.69 12.48 16.23
CA SER A 59 -6.44 13.68 15.43
C SER A 59 -5.54 13.39 14.24
N VAL A 60 -4.44 12.66 14.47
CA VAL A 60 -3.52 12.25 13.40
C VAL A 60 -4.24 11.34 12.40
N ALA A 61 -4.96 10.33 12.87
CA ALA A 61 -5.68 9.40 12.01
C ALA A 61 -6.71 10.11 11.13
N THR A 62 -7.47 11.05 11.71
CA THR A 62 -8.49 11.81 10.98
C THR A 62 -7.87 12.70 9.91
N ARG A 63 -6.80 13.41 10.26
CA ARG A 63 -6.09 14.28 9.33
C ARG A 63 -5.55 13.48 8.14
N VAL A 64 -4.88 12.37 8.41
CA VAL A 64 -4.32 11.52 7.37
C VAL A 64 -5.42 10.91 6.50
N GLY A 65 -6.52 10.44 7.11
CA GLY A 65 -7.66 9.93 6.36
C GLY A 65 -8.21 10.94 5.37
N ARG A 66 -8.36 12.20 5.78
CA ARG A 66 -8.83 13.27 4.89
C ARG A 66 -7.83 13.59 3.79
N ILE A 67 -6.53 13.62 4.10
CA ILE A 67 -5.49 13.81 3.09
C ILE A 67 -5.58 12.74 2.02
N LEU A 68 -5.69 11.47 2.42
CA LEU A 68 -5.74 10.37 1.47
C LEU A 68 -7.00 10.39 0.61
N LEU A 69 -8.15 10.75 1.17
CA LEU A 69 -9.40 10.82 0.42
C LEU A 69 -9.41 11.97 -0.60
N ASP A 70 -8.69 13.06 -0.32
CA ASP A 70 -8.66 14.24 -1.18
C ASP A 70 -7.48 14.24 -2.15
N ALA A 71 -6.55 13.29 -2.04
CA ALA A 71 -5.33 13.28 -2.84
C ALA A 71 -5.60 12.96 -4.31
N GLU A 72 -5.28 13.89 -5.19
CA GLU A 72 -5.43 13.70 -6.65
C GLU A 72 -4.44 12.69 -7.21
N GLU A 73 -3.31 12.47 -6.52
CA GLU A 73 -2.28 11.51 -6.90
C GLU A 73 -2.73 10.06 -6.69
N LEU A 74 -3.84 9.85 -5.97
CA LEU A 74 -4.33 8.52 -5.63
C LEU A 74 -5.63 8.19 -6.36
N GLU A 75 -5.75 6.93 -6.76
CA GLU A 75 -7.02 6.34 -7.15
C GLU A 75 -7.46 5.40 -6.03
N PHE A 76 -8.64 5.66 -5.47
CA PHE A 76 -9.22 4.81 -4.43
C PHE A 76 -9.84 3.56 -5.07
N VAL A 77 -9.45 2.38 -4.62
CA VAL A 77 -9.90 1.10 -5.20
C VAL A 77 -10.86 0.40 -4.25
N PRO A 78 -12.17 0.33 -4.58
CA PRO A 78 -13.13 -0.42 -3.76
C PRO A 78 -12.77 -1.90 -3.75
N CYS A 79 -13.00 -2.57 -2.62
CA CYS A 79 -12.54 -3.94 -2.43
C CYS A 79 -13.60 -5.02 -2.64
N SER A 80 -14.89 -4.68 -2.58
CA SER A 80 -15.95 -5.68 -2.77
C SER A 80 -15.88 -6.37 -4.15
N ASP A 81 -15.49 -5.64 -5.18
CA ASP A 81 -15.32 -6.18 -6.52
C ASP A 81 -14.05 -7.01 -6.69
N LEU A 82 -13.17 -7.00 -5.71
CA LEU A 82 -11.89 -7.71 -5.77
C LEU A 82 -11.95 -9.10 -5.13
N PHE A 83 -13.04 -9.46 -4.48
CA PHE A 83 -13.09 -10.71 -3.70
C PHE A 83 -12.82 -11.94 -4.56
N SER A 84 -13.38 -12.03 -5.76
CA SER A 84 -13.21 -13.19 -6.63
C SER A 84 -11.76 -13.39 -7.08
N GLN A 85 -11.08 -12.31 -7.49
CA GLN A 85 -9.67 -12.42 -7.88
C GLN A 85 -8.75 -12.59 -6.67
N THR A 86 -9.10 -11.97 -5.54
CA THR A 86 -8.30 -12.05 -4.33
C THR A 86 -8.30 -13.43 -3.73
N ILE A 87 -9.46 -14.11 -3.70
CA ILE A 87 -9.53 -15.47 -3.13
C ILE A 87 -8.65 -16.44 -3.91
N GLU A 88 -8.49 -16.27 -5.22
CA GLU A 88 -7.58 -17.08 -6.02
C GLU A 88 -6.12 -16.86 -5.61
N THR A 89 -5.71 -15.61 -5.48
CA THR A 89 -4.35 -15.29 -5.02
C THR A 89 -4.11 -15.80 -3.60
N PHE A 90 -5.08 -15.62 -2.72
CA PHE A 90 -4.99 -16.02 -1.32
C PHE A 90 -4.88 -17.54 -1.17
N SER A 91 -5.74 -18.30 -1.87
CA SER A 91 -5.79 -19.75 -1.75
C SER A 91 -4.62 -20.46 -2.44
N ASN A 92 -4.05 -19.85 -3.47
CA ASN A 92 -2.97 -20.46 -4.26
C ASN A 92 -1.57 -20.10 -3.77
N GLN A 93 -1.45 -19.35 -2.68
CA GLN A 93 -0.13 -18.98 -2.19
C GLN A 93 0.65 -20.19 -1.66
N ALA A 94 1.95 -20.19 -1.92
CA ALA A 94 2.87 -21.22 -1.47
C ALA A 94 4.15 -20.56 -0.97
N GLY A 95 4.58 -20.91 0.23
CA GLY A 95 5.78 -20.33 0.83
C GLY A 95 5.61 -18.89 1.35
N THR A 96 4.39 -18.37 1.35
CA THR A 96 4.06 -17.05 1.87
C THR A 96 2.93 -17.12 2.88
N ARG A 97 2.76 -16.04 3.64
CA ARG A 97 1.72 -15.93 4.67
C ARG A 97 0.98 -14.59 4.50
N LEU A 98 0.53 -14.33 3.28
CA LEU A 98 -0.22 -13.12 2.97
C LEU A 98 -1.60 -13.16 3.63
N SER A 99 -1.99 -12.07 4.28
CA SER A 99 -3.38 -11.87 4.68
C SER A 99 -4.25 -11.72 3.43
N PHE A 100 -5.56 -11.73 3.61
CA PHE A 100 -6.47 -11.47 2.48
C PHE A 100 -6.23 -10.07 1.88
N ALA A 101 -6.01 -9.07 2.73
CA ALA A 101 -5.70 -7.71 2.27
C ALA A 101 -4.39 -7.67 1.47
N ASP A 102 -3.34 -8.37 1.94
CA ASP A 102 -2.07 -8.46 1.21
C ASP A 102 -2.23 -9.19 -0.13
N ALA A 103 -3.03 -10.24 -0.16
CA ALA A 103 -3.35 -10.94 -1.40
C ALA A 103 -4.09 -10.02 -2.39
N ALA A 104 -4.96 -9.14 -1.88
CA ALA A 104 -5.62 -8.14 -2.72
C ALA A 104 -4.61 -7.16 -3.31
N ILE A 105 -3.65 -6.68 -2.52
CA ILE A 105 -2.58 -5.81 -3.00
C ILE A 105 -1.79 -6.50 -4.10
N ALA A 106 -1.36 -7.73 -3.89
CA ALA A 106 -0.59 -8.49 -4.89
C ALA A 106 -1.39 -8.67 -6.19
N SER A 107 -2.66 -9.01 -6.07
CA SER A 107 -3.55 -9.20 -7.21
C SER A 107 -3.73 -7.92 -8.02
N VAL A 108 -4.01 -6.79 -7.37
CA VAL A 108 -4.17 -5.49 -8.04
C VAL A 108 -2.86 -5.02 -8.64
N ALA A 109 -1.73 -5.20 -7.95
CA ALA A 109 -0.42 -4.83 -8.47
C ALA A 109 -0.12 -5.55 -9.78
N ARG A 110 -0.38 -6.85 -9.84
CA ARG A 110 -0.18 -7.65 -11.05
C ARG A 110 -1.08 -7.23 -12.20
N SER A 111 -2.34 -6.96 -11.92
CA SER A 111 -3.34 -6.68 -12.96
C SER A 111 -3.31 -5.24 -13.44
N ARG A 112 -2.85 -4.28 -12.63
CA ARG A 112 -2.98 -2.85 -12.93
C ARG A 112 -1.70 -2.04 -12.82
N ALA A 113 -0.65 -2.54 -12.18
CA ALA A 113 0.52 -1.73 -11.82
C ALA A 113 1.85 -2.42 -12.16
N ASP A 114 1.87 -3.33 -13.11
CA ASP A 114 3.07 -4.08 -13.49
C ASP A 114 3.81 -4.72 -12.31
N GLY A 115 3.05 -5.11 -11.29
CA GLY A 115 3.60 -5.70 -10.07
C GLY A 115 4.23 -4.70 -9.09
N GLN A 116 4.11 -3.41 -9.33
CA GLN A 116 4.79 -2.37 -8.53
C GLN A 116 4.04 -2.07 -7.25
N ILE A 117 4.75 -2.11 -6.12
CA ILE A 117 4.22 -1.83 -4.78
C ILE A 117 5.22 -1.00 -3.99
N LEU A 118 4.74 0.02 -3.27
CA LEU A 118 5.51 0.69 -2.22
C LEU A 118 5.18 0.04 -0.88
N SER A 119 6.14 -0.63 -0.27
CA SER A 119 5.93 -1.42 0.94
C SER A 119 7.23 -1.69 1.68
N PHE A 120 7.11 -1.90 2.99
CA PHE A 120 8.19 -2.41 3.83
C PHE A 120 7.91 -3.83 4.35
N ASP A 121 6.85 -4.48 3.84
CA ASP A 121 6.52 -5.85 4.22
C ASP A 121 7.37 -6.84 3.43
N GLU A 122 8.19 -7.61 4.15
CA GLU A 122 9.11 -8.59 3.53
C GLU A 122 8.39 -9.75 2.83
N GLU A 123 7.14 -10.04 3.18
CA GLU A 123 6.39 -11.13 2.54
C GLU A 123 6.20 -10.91 1.03
N PHE A 124 6.01 -9.64 0.61
CA PHE A 124 5.86 -9.35 -0.82
C PHE A 124 7.12 -9.66 -1.63
N LYS A 125 8.29 -9.58 -1.03
CA LYS A 125 9.56 -9.86 -1.71
C LYS A 125 9.71 -11.32 -2.11
N LYS A 126 8.95 -12.23 -1.50
CA LYS A 126 8.95 -13.65 -1.82
C LYS A 126 8.21 -13.96 -3.12
N LEU A 127 7.48 -13.00 -3.66
CA LEU A 127 6.68 -13.16 -4.87
C LEU A 127 7.44 -12.60 -6.08
N ALA A 128 7.88 -13.48 -6.97
CA ALA A 128 8.72 -13.10 -8.12
C ALA A 128 8.05 -12.11 -9.08
N SER A 129 6.74 -12.10 -9.13
CA SER A 129 5.97 -11.21 -10.01
C SER A 129 5.82 -9.78 -9.49
N LEU A 130 6.25 -9.51 -8.26
CA LEU A 130 6.10 -8.19 -7.64
C LEU A 130 7.41 -7.43 -7.66
N ARG A 131 7.31 -6.12 -7.82
CA ARG A 131 8.42 -5.18 -7.83
C ARG A 131 8.24 -4.21 -6.66
N ILE A 132 8.98 -4.46 -5.59
CA ILE A 132 8.83 -3.71 -4.33
C ILE A 132 9.77 -2.52 -4.33
N ASN A 133 9.23 -1.32 -4.10
CA ASN A 133 9.98 -0.06 -4.08
C ASN A 133 10.88 0.07 -5.31
N PRO A 134 10.32 -0.09 -6.52
CA PRO A 134 11.13 -0.22 -7.72
C PRO A 134 11.89 1.06 -8.05
N ASP A 135 13.09 0.91 -8.59
CA ASP A 135 13.81 2.04 -9.12
C ASP A 135 13.09 2.61 -10.34
N SER A 136 13.17 3.92 -10.52
CA SER A 136 12.63 4.54 -11.73
C SER A 136 13.48 4.13 -12.92
N THR A 137 12.83 3.62 -13.91
CA THR A 137 13.49 3.31 -15.19
C THR A 137 13.38 4.49 -16.14
#